data_513f1ef7d93630c964b2bc63f09f6b7b
#
_entry.id   513f1ef7d93630c964b2bc63f09f6b7b
#
_cell.length_a   1.000
_cell.length_b   1.000
_cell.length_c   1.000
_cell.angle_alpha   90.00
_cell.angle_beta   90.00
_cell.angle_gamma   90.00
#
_symmetry.space_group_name_H-M   'P 1'
#
loop_
_entity.id
_entity.type
_entity.pdbx_description
1 polymer ?
#
loop_
_entity_poly.entity_id
_entity_poly.type
_entity_poly.pdbx_seq_one_letter_code
_entity_poly.pdbx_strand_id
1 'polypeptide(L)'
;MSAENVLKFIKEKEAEFVDLRFTDPRGKLQHLTMDSTVVDADMLNEGVFFDGSSIAGWKAINESDMILKPDTARMFMDPFTSHNTVVLFCDILDAIKKDPYERDPRGVAKKAEEYLKASGIGDKAFFGP
;
A
#
# COMPACT_ATOMS: atom_id res chain seq x y z
N MET A 1 -3.93 5.67 -12.65
CA MET A 1 -4.43 6.87 -11.94
C MET A 1 -3.24 7.55 -11.28
N SER A 2 -3.33 8.85 -11.02
CA SER A 2 -2.22 9.65 -10.51
C SER A 2 -2.47 10.07 -9.05
N ALA A 3 -1.43 10.58 -8.38
CA ALA A 3 -1.57 11.19 -7.05
C ALA A 3 -2.64 12.29 -7.02
N GLU A 4 -2.75 13.07 -8.10
CA GLU A 4 -3.78 14.11 -8.25
C GLU A 4 -5.21 13.58 -8.16
N ASN A 5 -5.47 12.38 -8.74
CA ASN A 5 -6.79 11.76 -8.64
C ASN A 5 -7.13 11.34 -7.21
N VAL A 6 -6.12 10.89 -6.43
CA VAL A 6 -6.31 10.58 -5.02
C VAL A 6 -6.64 11.83 -4.23
N LEU A 7 -5.87 12.92 -4.43
CA LEU A 7 -6.13 14.20 -3.74
C LEU A 7 -7.50 14.78 -4.10
N LYS A 8 -7.89 14.67 -5.36
CA LYS A 8 -9.23 15.05 -5.81
C LYS A 8 -10.32 14.24 -5.11
N PHE A 9 -10.14 12.92 -5.04
CA PHE A 9 -11.07 12.01 -4.37
C PHE A 9 -11.21 12.32 -2.87
N ILE A 10 -10.08 12.55 -2.16
CA ILE A 10 -10.06 12.97 -0.76
C ILE A 10 -10.92 14.22 -0.56
N LYS A 11 -10.74 15.21 -1.42
CA LYS A 11 -11.48 16.47 -1.36
C LYS A 11 -12.96 16.31 -1.67
N GLU A 12 -13.31 15.58 -2.73
CA GLU A 12 -14.69 15.34 -3.16
C GLU A 12 -15.50 14.54 -2.12
N LYS A 13 -14.83 13.63 -1.42
CA LYS A 13 -15.45 12.81 -0.37
C LYS A 13 -15.38 13.41 1.02
N GLU A 14 -14.80 14.60 1.14
CA GLU A 14 -14.62 15.29 2.43
C GLU A 14 -13.94 14.35 3.46
N ALA A 15 -12.93 13.61 3.01
CA ALA A 15 -12.24 12.64 3.85
C ALA A 15 -11.44 13.34 4.95
N GLU A 16 -11.64 12.90 6.18
CA GLU A 16 -10.91 13.38 7.37
C GLU A 16 -9.59 12.61 7.54
N PHE A 17 -9.61 11.32 7.19
CA PHE A 17 -8.47 10.42 7.34
C PHE A 17 -8.14 9.67 6.05
N VAL A 18 -6.87 9.28 5.94
CA VAL A 18 -6.36 8.35 4.93
C VAL A 18 -5.74 7.16 5.66
N ASP A 19 -6.18 5.96 5.31
CA ASP A 19 -5.75 4.70 5.89
C ASP A 19 -4.92 3.91 4.89
N LEU A 20 -3.62 3.81 5.15
CA LEU A 20 -2.66 3.06 4.34
C LEU A 20 -2.65 1.61 4.81
N ARG A 21 -3.05 0.68 3.95
CA ARG A 21 -3.17 -0.75 4.30
C ARG A 21 -2.17 -1.60 3.55
N PHE A 22 -1.63 -2.58 4.24
CA PHE A 22 -0.68 -3.55 3.69
C PHE A 22 -0.82 -4.90 4.41
N THR A 23 -0.37 -5.97 3.77
CA THR A 23 -0.44 -7.31 4.33
C THR A 23 0.91 -7.72 4.89
N ASP A 24 0.93 -8.25 6.11
CA ASP A 24 2.15 -8.81 6.71
C ASP A 24 2.42 -10.26 6.22
N PRO A 25 3.61 -10.84 6.51
CA PRO A 25 3.94 -12.20 6.08
C PRO A 25 3.01 -13.30 6.62
N ARG A 26 2.24 -13.02 7.66
CA ARG A 26 1.26 -13.94 8.24
C ARG A 26 -0.13 -13.83 7.61
N GLY A 27 -0.29 -12.91 6.65
CA GLY A 27 -1.58 -12.65 6.01
C GLY A 27 -2.47 -11.67 6.77
N LYS A 28 -1.99 -11.07 7.86
CA LYS A 28 -2.75 -10.06 8.60
C LYS A 28 -2.71 -8.72 7.87
N LEU A 29 -3.86 -8.08 7.76
CA LEU A 29 -3.98 -6.72 7.27
C LEU A 29 -3.49 -5.75 8.35
N GLN A 30 -2.40 -5.06 8.06
CA GLN A 30 -1.83 -3.98 8.87
C GLN A 30 -2.24 -2.64 8.28
N HIS A 31 -2.23 -1.58 9.08
CA HIS A 31 -2.56 -0.26 8.58
C HIS A 31 -1.88 0.87 9.35
N LEU A 32 -1.80 2.01 8.71
CA LEU A 32 -1.37 3.29 9.27
C LEU A 32 -2.39 4.35 8.87
N THR A 33 -3.04 4.95 9.85
CA THR A 33 -4.00 6.02 9.63
C THR A 33 -3.35 7.39 9.82
N MET A 34 -3.61 8.31 8.94
CA MET A 34 -3.13 9.69 9.03
C MET A 34 -4.24 10.69 8.73
N ASP A 35 -4.10 11.90 9.23
CA ASP A 35 -4.99 13.01 8.91
C ASP A 35 -4.87 13.35 7.42
N SER A 36 -5.98 13.60 6.76
CA SER A 36 -5.99 13.89 5.32
C SER A 36 -5.24 15.18 4.95
N THR A 37 -5.09 16.10 5.89
CA THR A 37 -4.38 17.37 5.67
C THR A 37 -2.87 17.22 5.48
N VAL A 38 -2.28 16.11 5.94
CA VAL A 38 -0.84 15.82 5.76
C VAL A 38 -0.55 15.01 4.50
N VAL A 39 -1.59 14.64 3.76
CA VAL A 39 -1.46 13.86 2.53
C VAL A 39 -1.30 14.80 1.34
N ASP A 40 -0.16 14.74 0.69
CA ASP A 40 0.17 15.52 -0.49
C ASP A 40 0.64 14.65 -1.66
N ALA A 41 0.94 15.27 -2.79
CA ALA A 41 1.41 14.55 -3.97
C ALA A 41 2.78 13.89 -3.75
N ASP A 42 3.67 14.53 -2.99
CA ASP A 42 4.99 14.01 -2.71
C ASP A 42 4.88 12.73 -1.86
N MET A 43 4.07 12.75 -0.82
CA MET A 43 3.80 11.56 0.01
C MET A 43 3.20 10.41 -0.82
N LEU A 44 2.25 10.71 -1.71
CA LEU A 44 1.64 9.68 -2.57
C LEU A 44 2.63 9.11 -3.61
N ASN A 45 3.59 9.92 -4.07
CA ASN A 45 4.58 9.53 -5.06
C ASN A 45 5.82 8.86 -4.43
N GLU A 46 6.28 9.34 -3.27
CA GLU A 46 7.49 8.84 -2.60
C GLU A 46 7.19 7.75 -1.57
N GLY A 47 6.00 7.79 -0.98
CA GLY A 47 5.60 6.91 0.10
C GLY A 47 5.91 7.46 1.49
N VAL A 48 5.60 6.67 2.51
CA VAL A 48 5.76 7.01 3.93
C VAL A 48 6.72 6.04 4.58
N PHE A 49 7.71 6.58 5.28
CA PHE A 49 8.63 5.77 6.09
C PHE A 49 7.92 5.20 7.31
N PHE A 50 8.17 3.96 7.61
CA PHE A 50 7.71 3.31 8.84
C PHE A 50 8.74 2.30 9.35
N ASP A 51 8.61 1.94 10.63
CA ASP A 51 9.48 0.95 11.26
C ASP A 51 8.98 -0.48 10.98
N GLY A 52 9.64 -1.16 10.04
CA GLY A 52 9.33 -2.55 9.69
C GLY A 52 9.64 -3.56 10.78
N SER A 53 10.43 -3.21 11.82
CA SER A 53 10.70 -4.11 12.94
C SER A 53 9.47 -4.34 13.83
N SER A 54 8.48 -3.47 13.77
CA SER A 54 7.18 -3.65 14.43
C SER A 54 6.31 -4.72 13.78
N ILE A 55 6.68 -5.17 12.58
CA ILE A 55 5.96 -6.20 11.81
C ILE A 55 6.69 -7.54 11.95
N ALA A 56 6.01 -8.51 12.57
CA ALA A 56 6.60 -9.83 12.77
C ALA A 56 6.95 -10.53 11.44
N GLY A 57 8.20 -11.01 11.37
CA GLY A 57 8.72 -11.72 10.19
C GLY A 57 9.41 -10.83 9.16
N TRP A 58 9.45 -9.51 9.39
CA TRP A 58 10.20 -8.59 8.56
C TRP A 58 11.60 -8.29 9.13
N LYS A 59 12.09 -7.07 8.93
CA LYS A 59 13.47 -6.69 9.23
C LYS A 59 13.80 -6.68 10.74
N ALA A 60 15.07 -6.83 11.05
CA ALA A 60 15.60 -6.61 12.40
C ALA A 60 15.66 -5.11 12.72
N ILE A 61 15.76 -4.76 14.01
CA ILE A 61 15.73 -3.37 14.52
C ILE A 61 16.79 -2.47 13.86
N ASN A 62 17.95 -3.01 13.51
CA ASN A 62 19.06 -2.27 12.93
C ASN A 62 18.92 -1.97 11.42
N GLU A 63 17.94 -2.58 10.76
CA GLU A 63 17.64 -2.38 9.32
C GLU A 63 16.13 -2.21 9.10
N SER A 64 15.46 -1.53 10.02
CA SER A 64 14.01 -1.58 10.14
C SER A 64 13.26 -0.61 9.23
N ASP A 65 13.90 0.43 8.75
CA ASP A 65 13.24 1.43 7.93
C ASP A 65 12.73 0.85 6.60
N MET A 66 11.46 1.06 6.36
CA MET A 66 10.74 0.62 5.16
C MET A 66 9.83 1.74 4.65
N ILE A 67 9.38 1.63 3.42
CA ILE A 67 8.48 2.62 2.80
C ILE A 67 7.15 1.95 2.47
N LEU A 68 6.06 2.56 2.95
CA LEU A 68 4.70 2.31 2.47
C LEU A 68 4.48 3.14 1.20
N LYS A 69 4.38 2.49 0.05
CA LYS A 69 4.13 3.14 -1.23
C LYS A 69 2.67 2.95 -1.63
N PRO A 70 1.84 4.00 -1.55
CA PRO A 70 0.44 3.89 -1.90
C PRO A 70 0.23 3.52 -3.38
N ASP A 71 -0.66 2.56 -3.63
CA ASP A 71 -1.15 2.27 -4.97
C ASP A 71 -2.29 3.24 -5.31
N THR A 72 -1.97 4.23 -6.12
CA THR A 72 -2.93 5.26 -6.53
C THR A 72 -3.96 4.78 -7.56
N ALA A 73 -3.84 3.53 -8.03
CA ALA A 73 -4.78 2.98 -9.01
C ALA A 73 -6.14 2.59 -8.40
N ARG A 74 -6.18 2.35 -7.10
CA ARG A 74 -7.40 1.94 -6.41
C ARG A 74 -7.51 2.62 -5.06
N MET A 75 -8.65 3.26 -4.85
CA MET A 75 -9.02 3.90 -3.60
C MET A 75 -10.52 3.74 -3.37
N PHE A 76 -10.92 3.70 -2.12
CA PHE A 76 -12.33 3.63 -1.75
C PHE A 76 -12.55 4.24 -0.36
N MET A 77 -13.81 4.59 -0.06
CA MET A 77 -14.22 4.99 1.28
C MET A 77 -14.45 3.76 2.13
N ASP A 78 -13.90 3.76 3.36
CA ASP A 78 -14.19 2.71 4.32
C ASP A 78 -15.64 2.86 4.84
N PRO A 79 -16.53 1.88 4.58
CA PRO A 79 -17.92 1.98 5.00
C PRO A 79 -18.15 1.71 6.50
N PHE A 80 -17.11 1.28 7.22
CA PHE A 80 -17.22 0.85 8.62
C PHE A 80 -16.65 1.86 9.63
N THR A 81 -16.00 2.91 9.16
CA THR A 81 -15.48 3.96 10.04
C THR A 81 -16.52 5.03 10.33
N SER A 82 -16.49 5.59 11.54
CA SER A 82 -17.37 6.72 11.93
C SER A 82 -16.99 8.05 11.29
N HIS A 83 -15.72 8.19 10.89
CA HIS A 83 -15.19 9.35 10.19
C HIS A 83 -14.91 8.99 8.73
N ASN A 84 -15.12 9.95 7.83
CA ASN A 84 -14.84 9.75 6.42
C ASN A 84 -13.36 9.39 6.19
N THR A 85 -13.10 8.14 5.86
CA THR A 85 -11.75 7.59 5.70
C THR A 85 -11.56 7.02 4.31
N VAL A 86 -10.54 7.50 3.59
CA VAL A 86 -10.10 6.93 2.32
C VAL A 86 -9.10 5.83 2.60
N VAL A 87 -9.28 4.67 1.95
CA VAL A 87 -8.36 3.53 2.03
C VAL A 87 -7.51 3.47 0.77
N LEU A 88 -6.20 3.32 0.97
CA LEU A 88 -5.21 3.02 -0.06
C LEU A 88 -4.42 1.76 0.32
N PHE A 89 -4.34 0.80 -0.58
CA PHE A 89 -3.40 -0.32 -0.41
C PHE A 89 -1.99 0.10 -0.81
N CYS A 90 -1.00 -0.39 -0.09
CA CYS A 90 0.39 -0.02 -0.28
C CYS A 90 1.26 -1.22 -0.67
N ASP A 91 2.23 -0.96 -1.53
CA ASP A 91 3.40 -1.80 -1.69
C ASP A 91 4.43 -1.45 -0.60
N ILE A 92 5.28 -2.42 -0.27
CA ILE A 92 6.38 -2.21 0.67
C ILE A 92 7.69 -2.14 -0.11
N LEU A 93 8.44 -1.07 0.12
CA LEU A 93 9.74 -0.86 -0.50
C LEU A 93 10.84 -0.87 0.56
N ASP A 94 12.04 -1.30 0.13
CA ASP A 94 13.26 -1.12 0.90
C ASP A 94 13.61 0.38 0.96
N ALA A 95 13.91 0.89 2.16
CA ALA A 95 14.17 2.32 2.34
C ALA A 95 15.45 2.82 1.68
N ILE A 96 16.45 1.94 1.52
CA ILE A 96 17.77 2.28 0.95
C ILE A 96 17.74 2.14 -0.57
N LYS A 97 17.33 0.97 -1.05
CA LYS A 97 17.34 0.64 -2.48
C LYS A 97 16.12 1.16 -3.22
N LYS A 98 15.03 1.44 -2.48
CA LYS A 98 13.70 1.78 -3.01
C LYS A 98 13.11 0.72 -3.95
N ASP A 99 13.64 -0.49 -3.91
CA ASP A 99 13.12 -1.65 -4.62
C ASP A 99 11.98 -2.31 -3.82
N PRO A 100 11.10 -3.07 -4.49
CA PRO A 100 10.09 -3.87 -3.81
C PRO A 100 10.70 -4.81 -2.77
N TYR A 101 10.16 -4.80 -1.55
CA TYR A 101 10.65 -5.66 -0.48
C TYR A 101 10.27 -7.13 -0.76
N GLU A 102 11.25 -8.03 -0.65
CA GLU A 102 11.10 -9.43 -1.05
C GLU A 102 10.00 -10.19 -0.28
N ARG A 103 9.77 -9.82 0.97
CA ARG A 103 8.79 -10.46 1.87
C ARG A 103 7.44 -9.75 1.91
N ASP A 104 7.21 -8.81 1.00
CA ASP A 104 5.89 -8.21 0.81
C ASP A 104 4.97 -9.19 0.08
N PRO A 105 3.90 -9.71 0.70
CA PRO A 105 2.97 -10.63 0.04
C PRO A 105 2.36 -10.04 -1.23
N ARG A 106 2.08 -8.74 -1.24
CA ARG A 106 1.58 -8.06 -2.43
C ARG A 106 2.62 -8.03 -3.56
N GLY A 107 3.89 -7.84 -3.22
CA GLY A 107 5.01 -7.92 -4.17
C GLY A 107 5.14 -9.31 -4.78
N VAL A 108 4.98 -10.35 -3.99
CA VAL A 108 4.96 -11.75 -4.47
C VAL A 108 3.80 -11.99 -5.43
N ALA A 109 2.60 -11.49 -5.11
CA ALA A 109 1.44 -11.61 -5.98
C ALA A 109 1.64 -10.89 -7.32
N LYS A 110 2.25 -9.72 -7.32
CA LYS A 110 2.61 -8.98 -8.55
C LYS A 110 3.60 -9.76 -9.41
N LYS A 111 4.64 -10.34 -8.83
CA LYS A 111 5.59 -11.19 -9.56
C LYS A 111 4.90 -12.40 -10.19
N ALA A 112 3.96 -13.03 -9.49
CA ALA A 112 3.19 -14.15 -10.02
C ALA A 112 2.32 -13.72 -11.21
N GLU A 113 1.69 -12.55 -11.15
CA GLU A 113 0.91 -12.00 -12.25
C GLU A 113 1.77 -11.68 -13.48
N GLU A 114 2.94 -11.09 -13.27
CA GLU A 114 3.92 -10.83 -14.33
C GLU A 114 4.42 -12.13 -14.97
N TYR A 115 4.70 -13.14 -14.17
CA TYR A 115 5.11 -14.46 -14.67
C TYR A 115 4.02 -15.12 -15.50
N LEU A 116 2.75 -15.04 -15.06
CA LEU A 116 1.62 -15.56 -15.82
C LEU A 116 1.56 -14.95 -17.22
N LYS A 117 1.68 -13.63 -17.32
CA LYS A 117 1.73 -12.91 -18.61
C LYS A 117 2.93 -13.31 -19.45
N ALA A 118 4.11 -13.37 -18.86
CA ALA A 118 5.35 -13.73 -19.56
C ALA A 118 5.36 -15.18 -20.06
N SER A 119 4.67 -16.10 -19.38
CA SER A 119 4.55 -17.51 -19.78
C SER A 119 3.72 -17.71 -21.07
N GLY A 120 2.86 -16.75 -21.42
CA GLY A 120 1.94 -16.87 -22.54
C GLY A 120 0.76 -17.80 -22.31
N ILE A 121 0.64 -18.43 -21.13
CA ILE A 121 -0.47 -19.35 -20.79
C ILE A 121 -1.76 -18.57 -20.49
N GLY A 122 -1.63 -17.39 -19.89
CA GLY A 122 -2.75 -16.53 -19.51
C GLY A 122 -2.29 -15.10 -19.23
N ASP A 123 -3.24 -14.19 -19.14
CA ASP A 123 -2.99 -12.77 -18.85
C ASP A 123 -3.65 -12.27 -17.57
N LYS A 124 -4.58 -13.05 -17.03
CA LYS A 124 -5.33 -12.72 -15.80
C LYS A 124 -5.53 -13.94 -14.94
N ALA A 125 -5.42 -13.73 -13.62
CA ALA A 125 -5.82 -14.71 -12.61
C ALA A 125 -7.02 -14.17 -11.84
N PHE A 126 -8.02 -15.01 -11.66
CA PHE A 126 -9.21 -14.72 -10.85
C PHE A 126 -9.20 -15.59 -9.61
N PHE A 127 -9.36 -14.95 -8.46
CA PHE A 127 -9.45 -15.63 -7.17
C PHE A 127 -10.87 -15.45 -6.64
N GLY A 128 -11.44 -16.52 -6.14
CA GLY A 128 -12.74 -16.52 -5.50
C GLY A 128 -12.65 -16.98 -4.04
N PRO A 129 -13.70 -16.78 -3.23
CA PRO A 129 -13.81 -17.33 -1.88
C PRO A 129 -13.89 -18.84 -1.88
#